data_0450128d3ee403477cbb3560cc27c8f5
#
_entry.id   0450128d3ee403477cbb3560cc27c8f5
#
_cell.length_a   1.000
_cell.length_b   1.000
_cell.length_c   1.000
_cell.angle_alpha   90.00
_cell.angle_beta   90.00
_cell.angle_gamma   90.00
#
_symmetry.space_group_name_H-M   'P 1'
#
loop_
_entity.id
_entity.type
_entity.pdbx_description
1 polymer ?
#
loop_
_entity_poly.entity_id
_entity_poly.type
_entity_poly.pdbx_seq_one_letter_code
_entity_poly.pdbx_strand_id
1 'polypeptide(L)'
;MKFKNLYLGIIASAFLFASCTDNDNADNDVSLGAYDNGVFILNEGNFFSANASLSYVSNDLATFQNDIFKIVNSPATLGDVAQSMCLGGDKAFIVVNNSNEVEVVNRYTLKSLGVITEKLENPRYSVVLNDKLYVTNAISKAVTVYNITTNAYITSIPVGKTVEKIVTANGKLYVMNGAYGSGNQITVINPATNTV
;
A
#
# COMPACT_ATOMS: atom_id res chain seq x y z
N MET A 1 -76.57 -9.72 53.94
CA MET A 1 -75.75 -8.65 53.42
C MET A 1 -74.73 -9.24 52.46
N LYS A 2 -74.83 -8.87 51.19
CA LYS A 2 -73.99 -9.49 50.15
C LYS A 2 -72.83 -8.52 49.81
N PHE A 3 -71.59 -8.97 49.99
CA PHE A 3 -70.41 -8.21 49.55
C PHE A 3 -70.18 -8.46 48.05
N LYS A 4 -70.21 -7.37 47.28
CA LYS A 4 -69.83 -7.43 45.88
C LYS A 4 -68.30 -7.25 45.75
N ASN A 5 -67.67 -8.25 45.16
CA ASN A 5 -66.24 -8.21 44.85
C ASN A 5 -65.98 -7.24 43.73
N LEU A 6 -65.20 -6.23 44.00
CA LEU A 6 -64.67 -5.27 43.00
C LEU A 6 -63.32 -5.81 42.51
N TYR A 7 -63.27 -6.35 41.29
CA TYR A 7 -62.07 -6.71 40.64
C TYR A 7 -61.43 -5.47 40.01
N LEU A 8 -60.33 -5.02 40.60
CA LEU A 8 -59.51 -3.98 40.05
C LEU A 8 -58.54 -4.61 39.02
N GLY A 9 -58.85 -4.47 37.73
CA GLY A 9 -57.99 -4.92 36.66
C GLY A 9 -56.76 -4.02 36.52
N ILE A 10 -55.59 -4.52 36.88
CA ILE A 10 -54.33 -3.84 36.60
C ILE A 10 -53.98 -4.17 35.13
N ILE A 11 -54.16 -3.18 34.26
CA ILE A 11 -53.64 -3.25 32.89
C ILE A 11 -52.14 -2.95 32.96
N ALA A 12 -51.32 -3.98 32.93
CA ALA A 12 -49.88 -3.84 32.73
C ALA A 12 -49.64 -3.53 31.25
N SER A 13 -49.44 -2.25 30.93
CA SER A 13 -48.96 -1.84 29.61
C SER A 13 -47.49 -2.23 29.47
N ALA A 14 -47.26 -3.36 28.79
CA ALA A 14 -45.95 -3.77 28.37
C ALA A 14 -45.49 -2.80 27.26
N PHE A 15 -44.63 -1.83 27.60
CA PHE A 15 -43.86 -1.08 26.62
C PHE A 15 -42.90 -2.03 25.95
N LEU A 16 -43.24 -2.49 24.76
CA LEU A 16 -42.27 -3.12 23.86
C LEU A 16 -41.31 -2.01 23.39
N PHE A 17 -40.17 -1.90 24.04
CA PHE A 17 -39.04 -1.22 23.44
C PHE A 17 -38.65 -2.04 22.23
N ALA A 18 -39.13 -1.67 21.04
CA ALA A 18 -38.49 -2.05 19.80
C ALA A 18 -37.15 -1.33 19.80
N SER A 19 -36.14 -1.98 20.36
CA SER A 19 -34.75 -1.67 20.04
C SER A 19 -34.62 -1.90 18.56
N CYS A 20 -34.47 -0.84 17.79
CA CYS A 20 -33.84 -0.95 16.48
C CYS A 20 -32.45 -1.51 16.75
N THR A 21 -32.29 -2.79 16.60
CA THR A 21 -30.98 -3.33 16.27
C THR A 21 -30.70 -2.77 14.88
N ASP A 22 -29.87 -1.75 14.79
CA ASP A 22 -29.11 -1.51 13.59
C ASP A 22 -28.49 -2.86 13.28
N ASN A 23 -28.98 -3.49 12.22
CA ASN A 23 -28.25 -4.54 11.57
C ASN A 23 -27.02 -3.85 10.97
N ASP A 24 -26.05 -3.53 11.81
CA ASP A 24 -24.69 -3.59 11.39
C ASP A 24 -24.52 -5.02 10.88
N ASN A 25 -24.66 -5.17 9.56
CA ASN A 25 -24.00 -6.24 8.89
C ASN A 25 -22.53 -6.02 9.28
N ALA A 26 -22.11 -6.63 10.38
CA ALA A 26 -20.74 -6.94 10.58
C ALA A 26 -20.42 -7.78 9.34
N ASP A 27 -19.97 -7.13 8.28
CA ASP A 27 -19.17 -7.80 7.28
C ASP A 27 -18.19 -8.60 8.13
N ASN A 28 -18.31 -9.92 8.02
CA ASN A 28 -17.30 -10.81 8.57
C ASN A 28 -16.05 -10.49 7.76
N ASP A 29 -15.38 -9.39 8.12
CA ASP A 29 -14.07 -9.03 7.62
C ASP A 29 -13.13 -10.14 8.11
N VAL A 30 -13.09 -11.19 7.30
CA VAL A 30 -12.11 -12.25 7.49
C VAL A 30 -10.75 -11.58 7.30
N SER A 31 -10.02 -11.40 8.39
CA SER A 31 -8.69 -10.82 8.36
C SER A 31 -7.84 -11.56 7.33
N LEU A 32 -7.33 -10.83 6.35
CA LEU A 32 -6.46 -11.35 5.29
C LEU A 32 -5.02 -11.55 5.79
N GLY A 33 -4.69 -11.01 6.96
CA GLY A 33 -3.38 -11.15 7.59
C GLY A 33 -3.18 -10.17 8.75
N ALA A 34 -2.03 -10.27 9.41
CA ALA A 34 -1.73 -9.49 10.61
C ALA A 34 -1.67 -7.96 10.35
N TYR A 35 -1.57 -7.54 9.10
CA TYR A 35 -1.35 -6.15 8.70
C TYR A 35 -2.41 -5.62 7.72
N ASP A 36 -3.61 -6.19 7.68
CA ASP A 36 -4.65 -5.79 6.72
C ASP A 36 -5.42 -4.50 7.11
N ASN A 37 -5.49 -4.19 8.42
CA ASN A 37 -6.26 -3.07 8.96
C ASN A 37 -5.39 -2.03 9.65
N GLY A 38 -4.61 -1.26 8.86
CA GLY A 38 -3.73 -0.26 9.44
C GLY A 38 -2.95 0.55 8.42
N VAL A 39 -1.94 1.24 8.92
CA VAL A 39 -1.06 2.12 8.17
C VAL A 39 0.37 1.59 8.21
N PHE A 40 0.99 1.50 7.04
CA PHE A 40 2.42 1.26 6.93
C PHE A 40 3.19 2.58 6.98
N ILE A 41 4.28 2.58 7.73
CA ILE A 41 5.23 3.68 7.81
C ILE A 41 6.57 3.18 7.29
N LEU A 42 6.92 3.62 6.08
CA LEU A 42 8.19 3.27 5.47
C LEU A 42 9.28 4.18 6.02
N ASN A 43 10.30 3.57 6.62
CA ASN A 43 11.46 4.26 7.15
C ASN A 43 12.62 4.11 6.16
N GLU A 44 13.04 5.22 5.59
CA GLU A 44 14.03 5.26 4.51
C GLU A 44 15.37 4.69 4.94
N GLY A 45 15.75 4.91 6.18
CA GLY A 45 17.07 4.53 6.70
C GLY A 45 18.15 5.54 6.31
N ASN A 46 19.39 5.22 6.70
CA ASN A 46 20.56 6.01 6.37
C ASN A 46 21.26 5.45 5.13
N PHE A 47 21.69 6.33 4.26
CA PHE A 47 22.44 5.95 3.05
C PHE A 47 23.70 5.15 3.41
N PHE A 48 23.97 4.07 2.70
CA PHE A 48 25.05 3.08 2.94
C PHE A 48 24.97 2.32 4.27
N SER A 49 23.80 2.27 4.91
CA SER A 49 23.65 1.60 6.20
C SER A 49 22.81 0.32 6.15
N ALA A 50 22.12 0.07 5.04
CA ALA A 50 21.23 -1.09 4.85
C ALA A 50 20.25 -1.29 6.04
N ASN A 51 19.75 -0.17 6.60
CA ASN A 51 18.90 -0.14 7.79
C ASN A 51 17.51 0.43 7.52
N ALA A 52 17.06 0.39 6.25
CA ALA A 52 15.69 0.68 5.92
C ALA A 52 14.74 -0.28 6.64
N SER A 53 13.57 0.20 7.03
CA SER A 53 12.61 -0.61 7.77
C SER A 53 11.16 -0.24 7.46
N LEU A 54 10.25 -1.09 7.88
CA LEU A 54 8.83 -0.88 7.76
C LEU A 54 8.18 -1.02 9.14
N SER A 55 7.39 -0.03 9.52
CA SER A 55 6.58 -0.04 10.73
C SER A 55 5.09 -0.13 10.40
N TYR A 56 4.30 -0.56 11.35
CA TYR A 56 2.85 -0.71 11.22
C TYR A 56 2.13 -0.12 12.43
N VAL A 57 1.00 0.52 12.16
CA VAL A 57 0.04 0.99 13.15
C VAL A 57 -1.34 0.50 12.76
N SER A 58 -2.05 -0.19 13.66
CA SER A 58 -3.44 -0.59 13.41
C SER A 58 -4.39 0.62 13.37
N ASN A 59 -5.53 0.47 12.67
CA ASN A 59 -6.50 1.57 12.52
C ASN A 59 -7.09 2.05 13.86
N ASP A 60 -7.21 1.17 14.85
CA ASP A 60 -7.66 1.47 16.20
C ASP A 60 -6.55 2.06 17.09
N LEU A 61 -5.32 2.19 16.55
CA LEU A 61 -4.12 2.67 17.25
C LEU A 61 -3.68 1.81 18.44
N ALA A 62 -4.25 0.60 18.59
CA ALA A 62 -3.93 -0.31 19.68
C ALA A 62 -2.61 -1.06 19.49
N THR A 63 -2.21 -1.27 18.22
CA THR A 63 -1.00 -2.00 17.87
C THR A 63 -0.04 -1.08 17.11
N PHE A 64 1.21 -1.02 17.61
CA PHE A 64 2.34 -0.41 16.93
C PHE A 64 3.50 -1.38 16.89
N GLN A 65 4.05 -1.66 15.71
CA GLN A 65 5.19 -2.55 15.52
C GLN A 65 6.23 -1.92 14.59
N ASN A 66 7.49 -1.99 15.00
CA ASN A 66 8.63 -1.62 14.18
C ASN A 66 9.24 -2.85 13.51
N ASP A 67 10.02 -2.63 12.44
CA ASP A 67 10.82 -3.65 11.76
C ASP A 67 10.01 -4.87 11.28
N ILE A 68 8.74 -4.66 10.92
CA ILE A 68 7.80 -5.75 10.59
C ILE A 68 8.25 -6.58 9.40
N PHE A 69 8.96 -5.99 8.41
CA PHE A 69 9.53 -6.75 7.31
C PHE A 69 10.56 -7.79 7.82
N LYS A 70 11.49 -7.36 8.66
CA LYS A 70 12.51 -8.23 9.25
C LYS A 70 11.91 -9.28 10.18
N ILE A 71 10.88 -8.91 10.95
CA ILE A 71 10.18 -9.87 11.84
C ILE A 71 9.59 -11.01 11.02
N VAL A 72 8.98 -10.72 9.87
CA VAL A 72 8.30 -11.72 9.04
C VAL A 72 9.28 -12.52 8.17
N ASN A 73 10.35 -11.88 7.66
CA ASN A 73 11.23 -12.44 6.64
C ASN A 73 12.65 -12.73 7.14
N SER A 74 12.86 -12.81 8.47
CA SER A 74 14.21 -13.06 9.05
C SER A 74 14.92 -14.28 8.42
N PRO A 75 16.22 -14.18 8.07
CA PRO A 75 17.15 -13.10 8.41
C PRO A 75 17.18 -11.91 7.42
N ALA A 76 16.31 -11.87 6.39
CA ALA A 76 16.31 -10.83 5.37
C ALA A 76 16.05 -9.44 5.97
N THR A 77 16.74 -8.43 5.45
CA THR A 77 16.53 -7.00 5.73
C THR A 77 15.92 -6.33 4.52
N LEU A 78 15.29 -5.18 4.70
CA LEU A 78 14.66 -4.44 3.61
C LEU A 78 15.70 -3.79 2.66
N GLY A 79 16.96 -3.68 3.09
CA GLY A 79 18.03 -3.11 2.28
C GLY A 79 18.38 -1.66 2.60
N ASP A 80 18.93 -0.97 1.60
CA ASP A 80 19.48 0.38 1.76
C ASP A 80 18.63 1.41 1.03
N VAL A 81 18.07 2.33 1.81
CA VAL A 81 17.19 3.44 1.38
C VAL A 81 15.86 2.96 0.77
N ALA A 82 14.90 2.60 1.64
CA ALA A 82 13.53 2.33 1.21
C ALA A 82 12.80 3.64 0.86
N GLN A 83 12.82 4.01 -0.41
CA GLN A 83 12.42 5.32 -0.91
C GLN A 83 10.91 5.50 -1.01
N SER A 84 10.19 4.48 -1.41
CA SER A 84 8.74 4.55 -1.63
C SER A 84 8.09 3.18 -1.59
N MET A 85 6.77 3.17 -1.43
CA MET A 85 5.95 1.97 -1.49
C MET A 85 4.64 2.26 -2.23
N CYS A 86 4.17 1.31 -3.03
CA CYS A 86 2.82 1.34 -3.60
C CYS A 86 2.13 -0.02 -3.44
N LEU A 87 0.81 -0.02 -3.52
CA LEU A 87 -0.02 -1.21 -3.41
C LEU A 87 -0.64 -1.55 -4.76
N GLY A 88 -0.79 -2.86 -5.03
CA GLY A 88 -1.45 -3.37 -6.22
C GLY A 88 -1.96 -4.79 -6.03
N GLY A 89 -3.29 -4.95 -6.04
CA GLY A 89 -3.92 -6.21 -5.65
C GLY A 89 -3.52 -6.62 -4.24
N ASP A 90 -3.09 -7.86 -4.07
CA ASP A 90 -2.65 -8.41 -2.79
C ASP A 90 -1.15 -8.18 -2.50
N LYS A 91 -0.50 -7.32 -3.28
CA LYS A 91 0.92 -7.05 -3.16
C LYS A 91 1.20 -5.62 -2.72
N ALA A 92 2.30 -5.44 -2.01
CA ALA A 92 2.99 -4.18 -1.84
C ALA A 92 4.35 -4.25 -2.54
N PHE A 93 4.72 -3.16 -3.21
CA PHE A 93 5.98 -2.98 -3.94
C PHE A 93 6.78 -1.90 -3.24
N ILE A 94 7.90 -2.28 -2.64
CA ILE A 94 8.76 -1.39 -1.86
C ILE A 94 10.01 -1.09 -2.68
N VAL A 95 10.15 0.15 -3.09
CA VAL A 95 11.32 0.60 -3.87
C VAL A 95 12.49 0.85 -2.93
N VAL A 96 13.56 0.09 -3.09
CA VAL A 96 14.79 0.21 -2.29
C VAL A 96 15.88 0.81 -3.16
N ASN A 97 16.03 2.12 -3.01
CA ASN A 97 16.77 2.98 -3.94
C ASN A 97 18.24 2.58 -4.11
N ASN A 98 19.00 2.55 -3.01
CA ASN A 98 20.45 2.28 -3.08
C ASN A 98 20.79 0.80 -3.26
N SER A 99 19.84 -0.10 -2.99
CA SER A 99 19.95 -1.52 -3.33
C SER A 99 19.64 -1.80 -4.81
N ASN A 100 19.07 -0.84 -5.55
CA ASN A 100 18.61 -1.01 -6.93
C ASN A 100 17.61 -2.16 -7.09
N GLU A 101 16.62 -2.22 -6.20
CA GLU A 101 15.62 -3.28 -6.19
C GLU A 101 14.22 -2.78 -5.83
N VAL A 102 13.23 -3.59 -6.14
CA VAL A 102 11.88 -3.47 -5.60
C VAL A 102 11.55 -4.77 -4.88
N GLU A 103 11.42 -4.70 -3.56
CA GLU A 103 10.93 -5.81 -2.76
C GLU A 103 9.43 -5.97 -2.98
N VAL A 104 8.98 -7.19 -3.25
CA VAL A 104 7.58 -7.52 -3.47
C VAL A 104 7.08 -8.37 -2.32
N VAL A 105 6.10 -7.89 -1.59
CA VAL A 105 5.53 -8.60 -0.44
C VAL A 105 4.01 -8.77 -0.59
N ASN A 106 3.46 -9.78 0.06
CA ASN A 106 2.02 -9.82 0.30
C ASN A 106 1.64 -8.69 1.26
N ARG A 107 0.71 -7.80 0.88
CA ARG A 107 0.39 -6.59 1.64
C ARG A 107 -0.26 -6.85 3.00
N TYR A 108 -0.86 -8.02 3.20
CA TYR A 108 -1.58 -8.37 4.42
C TYR A 108 -0.70 -9.11 5.44
N THR A 109 0.24 -9.90 4.94
CA THR A 109 1.12 -10.74 5.79
C THR A 109 2.56 -10.27 5.81
N LEU A 110 2.97 -9.38 4.90
CA LEU A 110 4.34 -8.92 4.61
C LEU A 110 5.32 -10.02 4.24
N LYS A 111 4.85 -11.22 3.94
CA LYS A 111 5.70 -12.28 3.42
C LYS A 111 6.30 -11.88 2.08
N SER A 112 7.62 -11.99 1.93
CA SER A 112 8.29 -11.74 0.65
C SER A 112 7.79 -12.71 -0.42
N LEU A 113 7.46 -12.17 -1.58
CA LEU A 113 7.04 -12.86 -2.79
C LEU A 113 8.09 -12.80 -3.89
N GLY A 114 9.23 -12.15 -3.61
CA GLY A 114 10.36 -12.02 -4.50
C GLY A 114 10.86 -10.58 -4.62
N VAL A 115 11.92 -10.42 -5.39
CA VAL A 115 12.62 -9.15 -5.61
C VAL A 115 12.73 -8.89 -7.10
N ILE A 116 12.45 -7.66 -7.52
CA ILE A 116 12.71 -7.18 -8.89
C ILE A 116 14.03 -6.42 -8.87
N THR A 117 14.96 -6.80 -9.72
CA THR A 117 16.27 -6.12 -9.89
C THR A 117 16.55 -5.73 -11.34
N GLU A 118 15.82 -6.33 -12.29
CA GLU A 118 16.06 -6.13 -13.71
C GLU A 118 15.74 -4.69 -14.15
N LYS A 119 16.70 -4.02 -14.82
CA LYS A 119 16.54 -2.65 -15.36
C LYS A 119 16.21 -1.57 -14.33
N LEU A 120 16.65 -1.74 -13.09
CA LEU A 120 16.57 -0.72 -12.05
C LEU A 120 17.91 -0.01 -11.88
N GLU A 121 17.89 1.31 -11.96
CA GLU A 121 19.07 2.18 -11.85
C GLU A 121 18.73 3.40 -11.00
N ASN A 122 18.98 3.30 -9.70
CA ASN A 122 18.56 4.27 -8.71
C ASN A 122 17.03 4.52 -8.76
N PRO A 123 16.23 3.46 -8.50
CA PRO A 123 14.77 3.54 -8.53
C PRO A 123 14.26 4.50 -7.44
N ARG A 124 13.22 5.30 -7.77
CA ARG A 124 12.73 6.33 -6.87
C ARG A 124 11.31 6.06 -6.37
N TYR A 125 10.34 6.08 -7.25
CA TYR A 125 8.94 5.92 -6.91
C TYR A 125 8.27 4.93 -7.84
N SER A 126 7.21 4.32 -7.34
CA SER A 126 6.42 3.39 -8.13
C SER A 126 4.93 3.62 -8.00
N VAL A 127 4.19 3.13 -8.99
CA VAL A 127 2.73 3.13 -9.00
C VAL A 127 2.22 1.94 -9.80
N VAL A 128 1.08 1.39 -9.40
CA VAL A 128 0.39 0.33 -10.16
C VAL A 128 -0.76 0.93 -10.97
N LEU A 129 -0.83 0.54 -12.23
CA LEU A 129 -1.94 0.88 -13.13
C LEU A 129 -2.15 -0.24 -14.15
N ASN A 130 -3.39 -0.74 -14.28
CA ASN A 130 -3.76 -1.79 -15.25
C ASN A 130 -2.84 -3.02 -15.21
N ASP A 131 -2.68 -3.62 -14.03
CA ASP A 131 -1.86 -4.80 -13.76
C ASP A 131 -0.38 -4.66 -14.13
N LYS A 132 0.11 -3.43 -14.20
CA LYS A 132 1.51 -3.10 -14.42
C LYS A 132 2.04 -2.22 -13.30
N LEU A 133 3.26 -2.53 -12.88
CA LEU A 133 4.06 -1.70 -11.99
C LEU A 133 4.94 -0.78 -12.84
N TYR A 134 4.89 0.51 -12.57
CA TYR A 134 5.71 1.53 -13.20
C TYR A 134 6.68 2.07 -12.16
N VAL A 135 7.99 2.01 -12.44
CA VAL A 135 9.05 2.44 -11.52
C VAL A 135 9.90 3.52 -12.17
N THR A 136 10.04 4.66 -11.53
CA THR A 136 10.94 5.74 -11.99
C THR A 136 12.39 5.42 -11.63
N ASN A 137 13.31 5.62 -12.57
CA ASN A 137 14.75 5.38 -12.41
C ASN A 137 15.55 6.64 -12.71
N ALA A 138 16.17 7.22 -11.70
CA ALA A 138 16.79 8.54 -11.80
C ALA A 138 18.03 8.56 -12.71
N ILE A 139 18.84 7.49 -12.69
CA ILE A 139 20.08 7.40 -13.50
C ILE A 139 19.74 7.16 -14.97
N SER A 140 18.94 6.16 -15.28
CA SER A 140 18.56 5.87 -16.67
C SER A 140 17.55 6.87 -17.24
N LYS A 141 17.00 7.78 -16.42
CA LYS A 141 16.00 8.80 -16.81
C LYS A 141 14.81 8.18 -17.54
N ALA A 142 14.32 7.08 -17.01
CA ALA A 142 13.29 6.27 -17.62
C ALA A 142 12.25 5.81 -16.58
N VAL A 143 11.10 5.36 -17.06
CA VAL A 143 10.13 4.61 -16.29
C VAL A 143 10.17 3.17 -16.77
N THR A 144 10.56 2.23 -15.89
CA THR A 144 10.50 0.79 -16.19
C THR A 144 9.13 0.22 -15.84
N VAL A 145 8.70 -0.76 -16.60
CA VAL A 145 7.37 -1.36 -16.53
C VAL A 145 7.51 -2.86 -16.30
N TYR A 146 6.78 -3.36 -15.29
CA TYR A 146 6.74 -4.78 -14.94
C TYR A 146 5.31 -5.28 -14.87
N ASN A 147 5.12 -6.58 -15.08
CA ASN A 147 3.86 -7.27 -14.82
C ASN A 147 3.73 -7.54 -13.31
N ILE A 148 2.64 -7.11 -12.65
CA ILE A 148 2.50 -7.29 -11.19
C ILE A 148 2.25 -8.73 -10.75
N THR A 149 1.77 -9.60 -11.64
CA THR A 149 1.53 -11.02 -11.32
C THR A 149 2.83 -11.81 -11.32
N THR A 150 3.63 -11.66 -12.39
CA THR A 150 4.85 -12.45 -12.62
C THR A 150 6.13 -11.75 -12.17
N ASN A 151 6.08 -10.46 -11.87
CA ASN A 151 7.20 -9.55 -11.60
C ASN A 151 8.17 -9.40 -12.81
N ALA A 152 7.78 -9.89 -13.99
CA ALA A 152 8.63 -9.86 -15.19
C ALA A 152 8.71 -8.45 -15.78
N TYR A 153 9.90 -8.09 -16.25
CA TYR A 153 10.14 -6.87 -17.03
C TYR A 153 9.34 -6.89 -18.34
N ILE A 154 8.72 -5.77 -18.69
CA ILE A 154 7.97 -5.59 -19.95
C ILE A 154 8.73 -4.64 -20.87
N THR A 155 9.04 -3.43 -20.41
CA THR A 155 9.68 -2.39 -21.22
C THR A 155 10.24 -1.28 -20.34
N SER A 156 11.04 -0.40 -20.95
CA SER A 156 11.45 0.88 -20.36
C SER A 156 10.99 2.02 -21.27
N ILE A 157 10.41 3.06 -20.66
CA ILE A 157 9.93 4.26 -21.34
C ILE A 157 10.94 5.37 -21.10
N PRO A 158 11.76 5.74 -22.10
CA PRO A 158 12.72 6.84 -21.96
C PRO A 158 11.99 8.17 -21.74
N VAL A 159 12.34 8.89 -20.69
CA VAL A 159 11.83 10.23 -20.41
C VAL A 159 12.84 11.31 -20.85
N GLY A 160 14.13 10.96 -20.87
CA GLY A 160 15.20 11.86 -21.27
C GLY A 160 15.57 12.93 -20.25
N LYS A 161 14.85 12.97 -19.12
CA LYS A 161 15.07 13.88 -17.98
C LYS A 161 15.07 13.09 -16.69
N THR A 162 15.71 13.64 -15.65
CA THR A 162 15.63 13.03 -14.32
C THR A 162 14.18 12.83 -13.89
N VAL A 163 13.87 11.69 -13.31
CA VAL A 163 12.53 11.31 -12.89
C VAL A 163 12.50 11.11 -11.38
N GLU A 164 11.41 11.51 -10.75
CA GLU A 164 11.19 11.41 -9.31
C GLU A 164 9.81 10.79 -9.05
N LYS A 165 8.89 11.51 -8.43
CA LYS A 165 7.54 11.01 -8.12
C LYS A 165 6.76 10.68 -9.39
N ILE A 166 5.96 9.64 -9.29
CA ILE A 166 5.03 9.20 -10.32
C ILE A 166 3.66 9.00 -9.69
N VAL A 167 2.60 9.46 -10.35
CA VAL A 167 1.21 9.28 -9.94
C VAL A 167 0.35 8.92 -11.15
N THR A 168 -0.82 8.36 -10.89
CA THR A 168 -1.83 8.07 -11.91
C THR A 168 -3.01 9.01 -11.78
N ALA A 169 -3.51 9.51 -12.88
CA ALA A 169 -4.77 10.23 -12.96
C ALA A 169 -5.38 10.08 -14.36
N ASN A 170 -6.69 9.92 -14.45
CA ASN A 170 -7.43 9.83 -15.72
C ASN A 170 -6.80 8.83 -16.72
N GLY A 171 -6.35 7.67 -16.22
CA GLY A 171 -5.76 6.62 -17.04
C GLY A 171 -4.38 6.95 -17.62
N LYS A 172 -3.72 8.00 -17.16
CA LYS A 172 -2.36 8.40 -17.55
C LYS A 172 -1.41 8.37 -16.36
N LEU A 173 -0.11 8.37 -16.65
CA LEU A 173 0.95 8.52 -15.67
C LEU A 173 1.53 9.94 -15.76
N TYR A 174 1.76 10.54 -14.62
CA TYR A 174 2.38 11.85 -14.48
C TYR A 174 3.67 11.69 -13.69
N VAL A 175 4.79 11.99 -14.33
CA VAL A 175 6.14 11.82 -13.79
C VAL A 175 6.74 13.20 -13.53
N MET A 176 7.10 13.45 -12.28
CA MET A 176 7.82 14.66 -11.91
C MET A 176 9.27 14.58 -12.41
N ASN A 177 9.68 15.56 -13.20
CA ASN A 177 11.07 15.70 -13.66
C ASN A 177 11.83 16.60 -12.69
N GLY A 178 12.37 16.03 -11.63
CA GLY A 178 12.94 16.84 -10.56
C GLY A 178 13.74 16.06 -9.51
N ALA A 179 14.30 14.90 -9.86
CA ALA A 179 15.15 14.16 -8.94
C ALA A 179 16.34 15.05 -8.46
N TYR A 180 16.70 14.86 -7.20
CA TYR A 180 17.78 15.61 -6.53
C TYR A 180 17.57 17.12 -6.49
N GLY A 181 16.31 17.56 -6.42
CA GLY A 181 15.98 18.98 -6.30
C GLY A 181 16.15 19.80 -7.58
N SER A 182 16.36 19.16 -8.73
CA SER A 182 16.50 19.81 -10.02
C SER A 182 15.31 19.52 -10.94
N GLY A 183 14.84 20.53 -11.66
CA GLY A 183 13.76 20.37 -12.65
C GLY A 183 12.44 21.00 -12.21
N ASN A 184 11.61 21.31 -13.20
CA ASN A 184 10.36 22.05 -13.02
C ASN A 184 9.27 21.61 -14.01
N GLN A 185 9.32 20.37 -14.46
CA GLN A 185 8.44 19.84 -15.50
C GLN A 185 7.74 18.55 -15.02
N ILE A 186 6.67 18.24 -15.70
CA ILE A 186 5.96 16.97 -15.58
C ILE A 186 5.91 16.32 -16.96
N THR A 187 6.33 15.06 -17.03
CA THR A 187 6.16 14.22 -18.21
C THR A 187 4.86 13.42 -18.07
N VAL A 188 4.06 13.44 -19.13
CA VAL A 188 2.82 12.64 -19.19
C VAL A 188 3.07 11.43 -20.09
N ILE A 189 2.77 10.25 -19.55
CA ILE A 189 2.94 8.98 -20.27
C ILE A 189 1.56 8.36 -20.53
N ASN A 190 1.38 7.87 -21.76
CA ASN A 190 0.23 7.05 -22.12
C ASN A 190 0.57 5.57 -21.84
N PRO A 191 -0.05 4.91 -20.84
CA PRO A 191 0.25 3.53 -20.47
C PRO A 191 -0.25 2.48 -21.48
N ALA A 192 -1.17 2.86 -22.39
CA ALA A 192 -1.65 1.95 -23.42
C ALA A 192 -0.61 1.74 -24.54
N THR A 193 0.17 2.79 -24.85
CA THR A 193 1.22 2.77 -25.88
C THR A 193 2.64 2.75 -25.31
N ASN A 194 2.81 2.97 -24.01
CA ASN A 194 4.09 3.15 -23.32
C ASN A 194 4.94 4.27 -23.95
N THR A 195 4.32 5.40 -24.26
CA THR A 195 4.99 6.57 -24.87
C THR A 195 4.76 7.83 -24.03
N VAL A 196 5.71 8.74 -24.12
CA VAL A 196 5.59 10.12 -23.62
C VAL A 196 4.69 10.93 -24.55
#